data_ead7c9b7b803aabe40898a6e401e8955
#
_entry.id   ead7c9b7b803aabe40898a6e401e8955
#
_cell.length_a   1.000
_cell.length_b   1.000
_cell.length_c   1.000
_cell.angle_alpha   90.00
_cell.angle_beta   90.00
_cell.angle_gamma   90.00
#
_symmetry.space_group_name_H-M   'P 1'
#
loop_
_entity.id
_entity.type
_entity.pdbx_description
1 polymer ?
#
loop_
_entity_poly.entity_id
_entity_poly.type
_entity_poly.pdbx_seq_one_letter_code
_entity_poly.pdbx_strand_id
1 'polypeptide(L)'
;ITVAGSSSVTPIMEKLKEAYLLINPDVTIEIQMSDSTAGMTAAIDGTCDIGMASRALKDSELEELTGISIALDGIAVIVNTENPLEDLTSEQVRVIFTGETTTWTDMTR
;
A
#
# COMPACT_ATOMS: atom_id res chain seq x y z
N ILE A 1 21.52 -3.19 -5.50
CA ILE A 1 20.22 -2.56 -5.76
C ILE A 1 19.58 -2.23 -4.43
N THR A 2 19.25 -0.97 -4.19
CA THR A 2 18.57 -0.50 -3.00
C THR A 2 17.11 -0.22 -3.32
N VAL A 3 16.21 -0.84 -2.56
CA VAL A 3 14.76 -0.67 -2.67
C VAL A 3 14.26 -0.03 -1.39
N ALA A 4 13.51 1.07 -1.47
CA ALA A 4 13.03 1.77 -0.27
C ALA A 4 11.56 2.16 -0.37
N GLY A 5 10.85 2.20 0.74
CA GLY A 5 9.49 2.75 0.80
C GLY A 5 8.49 1.90 1.58
N SER A 6 7.26 1.87 1.09
CA SER A 6 6.07 1.38 1.79
C SER A 6 6.24 0.04 2.50
N SER A 7 5.98 0.05 3.81
CA SER A 7 5.94 -1.15 4.65
C SER A 7 4.89 -2.18 4.16
N SER A 8 3.78 -1.72 3.60
CA SER A 8 2.74 -2.60 3.05
C SER A 8 3.20 -3.37 1.82
N VAL A 9 4.13 -2.81 1.04
CA VAL A 9 4.69 -3.44 -0.18
C VAL A 9 5.86 -4.36 0.16
N THR A 10 6.53 -4.14 1.27
CA THR A 10 7.73 -4.89 1.67
C THR A 10 7.58 -6.41 1.60
N PRO A 11 6.49 -7.05 2.09
CA PRO A 11 6.36 -8.51 2.03
C PRO A 11 6.32 -9.06 0.59
N ILE A 12 5.71 -8.32 -0.34
CA ILE A 12 5.68 -8.70 -1.77
C ILE A 12 7.07 -8.52 -2.37
N MET A 13 7.74 -7.41 -2.04
CA MET A 13 9.08 -7.12 -2.55
C MET A 13 10.11 -8.15 -2.08
N GLU A 14 10.02 -8.63 -0.84
CA GLU A 14 10.89 -9.72 -0.36
C GLU A 14 10.69 -11.02 -1.16
N LYS A 15 9.45 -11.36 -1.52
CA LYS A 15 9.16 -12.50 -2.39
C LYS A 15 9.70 -12.34 -3.81
N LEU A 16 9.57 -11.15 -4.38
CA LEU A 16 10.14 -10.82 -5.68
C LEU A 16 11.67 -10.89 -5.66
N LYS A 17 12.30 -10.39 -4.60
CA LYS A 17 13.74 -10.50 -4.36
C LYS A 17 14.19 -11.96 -4.30
N GLU A 18 13.52 -12.80 -3.48
CA GLU A 18 13.82 -14.24 -3.40
C GLU A 18 13.77 -14.90 -4.78
N ALA A 19 12.70 -14.65 -5.56
CA ALA A 19 12.54 -15.20 -6.90
C ALA A 19 13.60 -14.69 -7.89
N TYR A 20 13.94 -13.40 -7.81
CA TYR A 20 14.94 -12.80 -8.69
C TYR A 20 16.34 -13.36 -8.45
N LEU A 21 16.73 -13.57 -7.19
CA LEU A 21 18.03 -14.13 -6.81
C LEU A 21 18.23 -15.58 -7.26
N LEU A 22 17.16 -16.33 -7.52
CA LEU A 22 17.27 -17.66 -8.14
C LEU A 22 17.77 -17.59 -9.59
N ILE A 23 17.51 -16.49 -10.28
CA ILE A 23 17.87 -16.27 -11.69
C ILE A 23 19.19 -15.51 -11.77
N ASN A 24 19.42 -14.56 -10.83
CA ASN A 24 20.59 -13.69 -10.79
C ASN A 24 21.24 -13.73 -9.41
N PRO A 25 21.96 -14.80 -9.06
CA PRO A 25 22.50 -15.01 -7.70
C PRO A 25 23.61 -14.01 -7.30
N ASP A 26 24.25 -13.37 -8.28
CA ASP A 26 25.36 -12.43 -8.04
C ASP A 26 24.88 -11.00 -7.70
N VAL A 27 23.57 -10.76 -7.71
CA VAL A 27 22.99 -9.43 -7.40
C VAL A 27 22.70 -9.32 -5.91
N THR A 28 23.10 -8.20 -5.30
CA THR A 28 22.72 -7.84 -3.93
C THR A 28 21.53 -6.89 -3.98
N ILE A 29 20.45 -7.21 -3.25
CA ILE A 29 19.26 -6.38 -3.13
C ILE A 29 19.01 -6.11 -1.64
N GLU A 30 19.02 -4.83 -1.27
CA GLU A 30 18.63 -4.35 0.05
C GLU A 30 17.23 -3.75 0.01
N ILE A 31 16.38 -4.10 0.98
CA ILE A 31 15.04 -3.55 1.11
C ILE A 31 14.96 -2.74 2.41
N GLN A 32 14.69 -1.46 2.29
CA GLN A 32 14.57 -0.51 3.38
C GLN A 32 13.11 -0.10 3.56
N MET A 33 12.51 -0.56 4.65
CA MET A 33 11.11 -0.30 4.96
C MET A 33 10.92 1.11 5.53
N SER A 34 9.97 1.85 4.96
CA SER A 34 9.55 3.17 5.41
C SER A 34 8.08 3.42 5.02
N ASP A 35 7.71 4.64 4.70
CA ASP A 35 6.42 4.98 4.09
C ASP A 35 6.54 5.24 2.57
N SER A 36 5.38 5.33 1.89
CA SER A 36 5.36 5.54 0.43
C SER A 36 6.00 6.87 0.02
N THR A 37 5.80 7.94 0.80
CA THR A 37 6.33 9.27 0.45
C THR A 37 7.86 9.29 0.59
N ALA A 38 8.39 8.72 1.68
CA ALA A 38 9.84 8.58 1.87
C ALA A 38 10.48 7.74 0.75
N GLY A 39 9.82 6.65 0.33
CA GLY A 39 10.28 5.83 -0.79
C GLY A 39 10.32 6.59 -2.12
N MET A 40 9.30 7.40 -2.41
CA MET A 40 9.28 8.22 -3.64
C MET A 40 10.35 9.31 -3.59
N THR A 41 10.50 9.99 -2.45
CA THR A 41 11.57 10.99 -2.26
C THR A 41 12.95 10.36 -2.46
N ALA A 42 13.21 9.20 -1.86
CA ALA A 42 14.48 8.51 -1.99
C ALA A 42 14.79 8.11 -3.46
N ALA A 43 13.77 7.73 -4.22
CA ALA A 43 13.93 7.41 -5.65
C ALA A 43 14.20 8.66 -6.49
N ILE A 44 13.53 9.78 -6.24
CA ILE A 44 13.77 11.07 -6.90
C ILE A 44 15.17 11.57 -6.58
N ASP A 45 15.59 11.51 -5.33
CA ASP A 45 16.92 11.97 -4.89
C ASP A 45 18.06 11.02 -5.31
N GLY A 46 17.73 9.85 -5.88
CA GLY A 46 18.71 8.83 -6.29
C GLY A 46 19.40 8.11 -5.12
N THR A 47 18.82 8.18 -3.91
CA THR A 47 19.33 7.46 -2.72
C THR A 47 18.85 6.01 -2.67
N CYS A 48 17.87 5.65 -3.48
CA CYS A 48 17.51 4.27 -3.79
C CYS A 48 17.28 4.09 -5.30
N ASP A 49 17.39 2.86 -5.78
CA ASP A 49 17.19 2.51 -7.20
C ASP A 49 15.71 2.29 -7.52
N ILE A 50 14.95 1.79 -6.54
CA ILE A 50 13.52 1.46 -6.69
C ILE A 50 12.76 1.97 -5.47
N GLY A 51 11.75 2.81 -5.69
CA GLY A 51 10.83 3.24 -4.66
C GLY A 51 9.59 2.33 -4.58
N MET A 52 9.11 2.03 -3.36
CA MET A 52 7.88 1.26 -3.13
C MET A 52 6.77 2.18 -2.65
N ALA A 53 5.60 2.14 -3.30
CA ALA A 53 4.41 2.87 -2.90
C ALA A 53 3.18 1.97 -2.85
N SER A 54 2.36 2.10 -1.80
CA SER A 54 1.05 1.46 -1.65
C SER A 54 -0.10 2.41 -2.00
N ARG A 55 0.15 3.39 -2.82
CA ARG A 55 -0.79 4.36 -3.37
C ARG A 55 -0.41 4.71 -4.80
N ALA A 56 -1.30 5.37 -5.52
CA ALA A 56 -0.93 6.00 -6.78
C ALA A 56 0.16 7.07 -6.57
N LEU A 57 1.00 7.23 -7.56
CA LEU A 57 1.97 8.34 -7.60
C LEU A 57 1.22 9.66 -7.76
N LYS A 58 1.73 10.71 -7.12
CA LYS A 58 1.26 12.09 -7.32
C LYS A 58 1.74 12.62 -8.67
N ASP A 59 1.06 13.61 -9.21
CA ASP A 59 1.44 14.22 -10.49
C ASP A 59 2.90 14.70 -10.48
N SER A 60 3.34 15.34 -9.40
CA SER A 60 4.74 15.78 -9.23
C SER A 60 5.74 14.62 -9.14
N GLU A 61 5.33 13.45 -8.67
CA GLU A 61 6.19 12.25 -8.63
C GLU A 61 6.27 11.60 -10.02
N LEU A 62 5.19 11.67 -10.82
CA LEU A 62 5.15 11.16 -12.19
C LEU A 62 6.00 11.96 -13.18
N GLU A 63 6.33 13.22 -12.85
CA GLU A 63 7.26 14.04 -13.65
C GLU A 63 8.70 13.49 -13.60
N GLU A 64 9.08 12.86 -12.47
CA GLU A 64 10.45 12.38 -12.21
C GLU A 64 10.56 10.84 -12.19
N LEU A 65 9.46 10.13 -11.93
CA LEU A 65 9.44 8.68 -11.73
C LEU A 65 8.53 7.97 -12.72
N THR A 66 8.91 6.76 -13.10
CA THR A 66 8.03 5.86 -13.86
C THR A 66 7.33 4.89 -12.90
N GLY A 67 6.01 4.97 -12.82
CA GLY A 67 5.19 4.08 -12.00
C GLY A 67 4.93 2.73 -12.67
N ILE A 68 5.26 1.64 -11.98
CA ILE A 68 4.97 0.26 -12.42
C ILE A 68 4.08 -0.40 -11.38
N SER A 69 2.84 -0.72 -11.75
CA SER A 69 1.95 -1.47 -10.87
C SER A 69 2.35 -2.94 -10.82
N ILE A 70 2.65 -3.45 -9.62
CA ILE A 70 3.07 -4.84 -9.40
C ILE A 70 1.96 -5.72 -8.83
N ALA A 71 0.97 -5.13 -8.15
CA ALA A 71 -0.17 -5.82 -7.56
C ALA A 71 -1.31 -4.85 -7.28
N LEU A 72 -2.52 -5.39 -7.17
CA LEU A 72 -3.68 -4.68 -6.63
C LEU A 72 -3.97 -5.23 -5.24
N ASP A 73 -4.28 -4.34 -4.31
CA ASP A 73 -4.67 -4.68 -2.95
C ASP A 73 -6.05 -4.11 -2.64
N GLY A 74 -6.76 -4.75 -1.72
CA GLY A 74 -8.08 -4.33 -1.26
C GLY A 74 -8.11 -4.25 0.26
N ILE A 75 -8.74 -3.19 0.79
CA ILE A 75 -8.98 -3.05 2.22
C ILE A 75 -10.39 -3.56 2.51
N ALA A 76 -10.50 -4.63 3.33
CA ALA A 76 -11.78 -5.15 3.79
C ALA A 76 -12.11 -4.53 5.15
N VAL A 77 -13.31 -3.96 5.27
CA VAL A 77 -13.88 -3.60 6.56
C VAL A 77 -14.57 -4.84 7.12
N ILE A 78 -14.10 -5.32 8.26
CA ILE A 78 -14.65 -6.51 8.91
C ILE A 78 -15.42 -6.13 10.15
N VAL A 79 -16.49 -6.87 10.41
CA VAL A 79 -17.34 -6.74 11.61
C VAL A 79 -17.50 -8.11 12.28
N ASN A 80 -18.02 -8.12 13.50
CA ASN A 80 -18.37 -9.38 14.18
C ASN A 80 -19.41 -10.14 13.36
N THR A 81 -19.34 -11.47 13.33
CA THR A 81 -20.24 -12.34 12.57
C THR A 81 -21.72 -12.25 13.03
N GLU A 82 -21.97 -11.76 14.24
CA GLU A 82 -23.32 -11.50 14.76
C GLU A 82 -23.84 -10.09 14.38
N ASN A 83 -23.04 -9.27 13.69
CA ASN A 83 -23.48 -7.96 13.22
C ASN A 83 -24.55 -8.14 12.13
N PRO A 84 -25.69 -7.44 12.20
CA PRO A 84 -26.78 -7.60 11.24
C PRO A 84 -26.52 -6.96 9.88
N LEU A 85 -25.39 -6.26 9.70
CA LEU A 85 -25.03 -5.60 8.45
C LEU A 85 -24.34 -6.58 7.50
N GLU A 86 -24.85 -6.68 6.29
CA GLU A 86 -24.29 -7.51 5.22
C GLU A 86 -23.39 -6.69 4.27
N ASP A 87 -23.70 -5.40 4.11
CA ASP A 87 -22.97 -4.50 3.21
C ASP A 87 -23.00 -3.06 3.73
N LEU A 88 -21.99 -2.27 3.36
CA LEU A 88 -21.88 -0.86 3.68
C LEU A 88 -21.36 -0.07 2.48
N THR A 89 -21.96 1.06 2.20
CA THR A 89 -21.42 2.03 1.26
C THR A 89 -20.19 2.74 1.85
N SER A 90 -19.34 3.31 1.01
CA SER A 90 -18.19 4.10 1.48
C SER A 90 -18.61 5.27 2.37
N GLU A 91 -19.76 5.89 2.10
CA GLU A 91 -20.29 6.96 2.94
C GLU A 91 -20.74 6.46 4.31
N GLN A 92 -21.39 5.30 4.39
CA GLN A 92 -21.75 4.67 5.67
C GLN A 92 -20.48 4.33 6.48
N VAL A 93 -19.45 3.81 5.85
CA VAL A 93 -18.15 3.60 6.52
C VAL A 93 -17.58 4.93 7.04
N ARG A 94 -17.63 6.00 6.24
CA ARG A 94 -17.17 7.33 6.66
C ARG A 94 -17.88 7.81 7.94
N VAL A 95 -19.21 7.80 7.96
CA VAL A 95 -19.98 8.32 9.10
C VAL A 95 -19.79 7.48 10.37
N ILE A 96 -19.48 6.19 10.26
CA ILE A 96 -19.11 5.34 11.40
C ILE A 96 -17.76 5.78 11.97
N PHE A 97 -16.74 5.92 11.11
CA PHE A 97 -15.38 6.27 11.55
C PHE A 97 -15.23 7.73 12.00
N THR A 98 -16.10 8.63 11.55
CA THR A 98 -16.15 10.02 12.04
C THR A 98 -17.01 10.17 13.31
N GLY A 99 -17.74 9.14 13.74
CA GLY A 99 -18.60 9.16 14.91
C GLY A 99 -19.91 9.92 14.70
N GLU A 100 -20.28 10.20 13.46
CA GLU A 100 -21.58 10.82 13.12
C GLU A 100 -22.73 9.83 13.36
N THR A 101 -22.44 8.53 13.28
CA THR A 101 -23.36 7.45 13.60
C THR A 101 -22.69 6.50 14.59
N THR A 102 -23.41 6.16 15.67
CA THR A 102 -22.89 5.34 16.77
C THR A 102 -23.69 4.07 17.01
N THR A 103 -24.73 3.83 16.21
CA THR A 103 -25.60 2.64 16.33
C THR A 103 -25.73 1.94 14.97
N TRP A 104 -25.75 0.60 14.99
CA TRP A 104 -25.88 -0.20 13.76
C TRP A 104 -27.27 -0.09 13.13
N THR A 105 -28.31 0.17 13.94
CA THR A 105 -29.68 0.34 13.45
C THR A 105 -29.87 1.51 12.51
N ASP A 106 -29.05 2.53 12.61
CA ASP A 106 -29.10 3.70 11.72
C ASP A 106 -28.49 3.40 10.34
N MET A 107 -27.77 2.28 10.20
CA MET A 107 -27.11 1.85 8.96
C MET A 107 -27.98 0.92 8.10
N THR A 108 -29.09 0.39 8.65
CA THR A 108 -29.97 -0.58 7.96
C THR A 108 -31.12 0.08 7.17
N ARG A 109 -31.09 1.40 6.99
CA ARG A 109 -32.13 2.16 6.28
C ARG A 109 -31.69 2.62 4.90
#